data_4b6110ca5ae8a5b3fd4910918bc4c3e2
#
_entry.id   4b6110ca5ae8a5b3fd4910918bc4c3e2
#
_cell.length_a   1.000
_cell.length_b   1.000
_cell.length_c   1.000
_cell.angle_alpha   90.00
_cell.angle_beta   90.00
_cell.angle_gamma   90.00
#
_symmetry.space_group_name_H-M   'P 1'
#
loop_
_entity.id
_entity.type
_entity.pdbx_description
1 polymer ?
#
loop_
_entity_poly.entity_id
_entity_poly.type
_entity_poly.pdbx_seq_one_letter_code
_entity_poly.pdbx_strand_id
1 'polypeptide(L)'
;MQLDNQITTITEGKTRIMIPKGALEQKVPPRDIAFFNPRAKLSRDFSIIVYSTFLKDFEGQKLFLDGLSGLGARGLRVANEIPGTEVFVNDLNPSALELSKKSADLNGVQNYQLSQNDICQFFSMFSSRGKRGAIVDIDPFGSPSKYVDCGLRATIHKGLLSISATDLQVLHGLFKEACKKKYHGIPVKTTYSNEIAIRLVLGLTISVAARLDIEATPIFVETNQHYYRAYLRILNKPDTRENIGYIVHCKNCGNRYSTQEHIHTCSMCSNHVDLAGPLWIGRLFEKDFVAKMLQEIPEYLDKKCQKAIQKALLESNMPACYYTLDEIAQQLKSAPIPLEKILSRLEEAGFSSSPTSFNPTGFRTNCQIDKIKELFSA
;
A
#
# COMPACT_ATOMS: atom_id res chain seq x y z
N MET A 1 4.89 13.93 36.65
CA MET A 1 5.72 12.89 37.31
C MET A 1 5.27 11.45 37.04
N GLN A 2 3.98 11.09 36.98
CA GLN A 2 3.60 9.67 36.68
C GLN A 2 3.73 9.28 35.19
N LEU A 3 3.59 10.19 34.25
CA LEU A 3 3.72 9.93 32.80
C LEU A 3 5.16 9.64 32.35
N ASP A 4 6.17 10.27 32.97
CA ASP A 4 7.57 10.15 32.55
C ASP A 4 8.12 8.74 32.75
N ASN A 5 7.65 7.99 33.76
CA ASN A 5 8.03 6.60 33.97
C ASN A 5 7.44 5.60 32.95
N GLN A 6 6.44 6.00 32.18
CA GLN A 6 5.75 5.17 31.19
C GLN A 6 6.21 5.41 29.75
N ILE A 7 7.07 6.41 29.53
CA ILE A 7 7.57 6.79 28.23
C ILE A 7 9.02 6.35 28.05
N THR A 8 9.37 5.98 26.83
CA THR A 8 10.75 5.67 26.42
C THR A 8 11.03 6.29 25.06
N THR A 9 12.31 6.36 24.68
CA THR A 9 12.73 6.87 23.38
C THR A 9 13.30 5.73 22.55
N ILE A 10 12.88 5.65 21.30
CA ILE A 10 13.45 4.74 20.29
C ILE A 10 14.03 5.56 19.14
N THR A 11 14.84 4.91 18.30
CA THR A 11 15.32 5.51 17.04
C THR A 11 14.83 4.70 15.86
N GLU A 12 14.18 5.38 14.89
CA GLU A 12 13.84 4.83 13.59
C GLU A 12 14.46 5.72 12.50
N GLY A 13 15.25 5.11 11.59
CA GLY A 13 16.04 5.89 10.65
C GLY A 13 16.99 6.83 11.39
N LYS A 14 16.91 8.12 11.12
CA LYS A 14 17.67 9.19 11.80
C LYS A 14 16.88 9.89 12.89
N THR A 15 15.67 9.42 13.23
CA THR A 15 14.70 10.14 14.06
C THR A 15 14.50 9.46 15.39
N ARG A 16 14.61 10.22 16.49
CA ARG A 16 14.29 9.80 17.86
C ARG A 16 12.81 10.04 18.13
N ILE A 17 12.12 9.02 18.64
CA ILE A 17 10.66 9.06 18.85
C ILE A 17 10.36 8.64 20.27
N MET A 18 9.62 9.47 21.00
CA MET A 18 9.11 9.15 22.33
C MET A 18 7.84 8.33 22.19
N ILE A 19 7.82 7.16 22.83
CA ILE A 19 6.72 6.20 22.75
C ILE A 19 6.35 5.67 24.14
N PRO A 20 5.11 5.17 24.34
CA PRO A 20 4.78 4.42 25.54
C PRO A 20 5.63 3.15 25.67
N LYS A 21 6.21 2.86 26.84
CA LYS A 21 7.01 1.66 27.11
C LYS A 21 6.23 0.37 26.80
N GLY A 22 4.95 0.34 27.15
CA GLY A 22 4.07 -0.80 26.86
C GLY A 22 3.97 -1.17 25.39
N ALA A 23 4.29 -0.22 24.46
CA ALA A 23 4.32 -0.52 23.02
C ALA A 23 5.45 -1.49 22.63
N LEU A 24 6.52 -1.58 23.41
CA LEU A 24 7.63 -2.52 23.20
C LEU A 24 7.44 -3.84 23.97
N GLU A 25 6.74 -3.80 25.09
CA GLU A 25 6.60 -4.91 26.01
C GLU A 25 5.42 -5.83 25.67
N GLN A 26 4.36 -5.27 25.10
CA GLN A 26 3.11 -6.00 24.87
C GLN A 26 3.01 -6.52 23.42
N LYS A 27 2.49 -7.74 23.25
CA LYS A 27 2.23 -8.32 21.93
C LYS A 27 1.25 -7.48 21.09
N VAL A 28 0.27 -6.88 21.75
CA VAL A 28 -0.67 -5.90 21.17
C VAL A 28 -0.39 -4.57 21.83
N PRO A 29 0.09 -3.57 21.10
CA PRO A 29 0.41 -2.26 21.67
C PRO A 29 -0.81 -1.62 22.36
N PRO A 30 -0.67 -1.06 23.57
CA PRO A 30 -1.76 -0.40 24.29
C PRO A 30 -2.18 0.91 23.59
N ARG A 31 -3.39 1.38 23.93
CA ARG A 31 -3.98 2.61 23.34
C ARG A 31 -4.24 3.71 24.37
N ASP A 32 -3.94 3.47 25.64
CA ASP A 32 -4.30 4.31 26.79
C ASP A 32 -3.65 5.68 26.74
N ILE A 33 -2.38 5.80 26.39
CA ILE A 33 -1.69 7.09 26.22
C ILE A 33 -1.68 7.45 24.75
N ALA A 34 -1.00 6.64 23.94
CA ALA A 34 -0.90 6.79 22.50
C ALA A 34 -0.57 5.44 21.86
N PHE A 35 -1.16 5.16 20.70
CA PHE A 35 -0.85 3.95 19.97
C PHE A 35 0.47 4.08 19.21
N PHE A 36 1.35 3.09 19.37
CA PHE A 36 2.53 2.93 18.53
C PHE A 36 2.76 1.45 18.23
N ASN A 37 2.93 1.11 16.96
CA ASN A 37 3.25 -0.25 16.54
C ASN A 37 4.71 -0.36 16.05
N PRO A 38 5.63 -0.95 16.84
CA PRO A 38 7.02 -1.13 16.42
C PRO A 38 7.18 -1.98 15.15
N ARG A 39 6.24 -2.92 14.91
CA ARG A 39 6.24 -3.81 13.74
C ARG A 39 5.92 -3.08 12.44
N ALA A 40 5.36 -1.86 12.51
CA ALA A 40 5.10 -1.01 11.35
C ALA A 40 6.33 -0.19 10.91
N LYS A 41 7.51 -0.41 11.52
CA LYS A 41 8.76 0.27 11.10
C LYS A 41 9.05 0.09 9.62
N LEU A 42 8.86 -1.12 9.07
CA LEU A 42 9.08 -1.39 7.66
C LEU A 42 8.18 -0.53 6.76
N SER A 43 6.89 -0.34 7.12
CA SER A 43 5.99 0.57 6.38
C SER A 43 6.47 2.02 6.43
N ARG A 44 6.95 2.47 7.59
CA ARG A 44 7.51 3.82 7.71
C ARG A 44 8.80 3.98 6.89
N ASP A 45 9.64 2.95 6.83
CA ASP A 45 10.85 2.95 5.99
C ASP A 45 10.47 3.04 4.49
N PHE A 46 9.50 2.25 4.01
CA PHE A 46 8.98 2.38 2.65
C PHE A 46 8.43 3.78 2.37
N SER A 47 7.67 4.36 3.32
CA SER A 47 7.14 5.71 3.15
C SER A 47 8.26 6.75 2.99
N ILE A 48 9.35 6.65 3.76
CA ILE A 48 10.50 7.57 3.60
C ILE A 48 11.12 7.43 2.21
N ILE A 49 11.31 6.20 1.71
CA ILE A 49 11.84 5.98 0.36
C ILE A 49 10.91 6.59 -0.69
N VAL A 50 9.61 6.26 -0.66
CA VAL A 50 8.63 6.77 -1.63
C VAL A 50 8.54 8.28 -1.59
N TYR A 51 8.44 8.87 -0.40
CA TYR A 51 8.26 10.31 -0.25
C TYR A 51 9.51 11.10 -0.63
N SER A 52 10.71 10.64 -0.25
CA SER A 52 11.96 11.28 -0.66
C SER A 52 12.16 11.24 -2.16
N THR A 53 11.95 10.07 -2.80
CA THR A 53 12.04 9.91 -4.25
C THR A 53 11.02 10.79 -4.97
N PHE A 54 9.78 10.83 -4.47
CA PHE A 54 8.71 11.66 -5.06
C PHE A 54 9.02 13.16 -4.93
N LEU A 55 9.41 13.63 -3.74
CA LEU A 55 9.64 15.05 -3.47
C LEU A 55 10.91 15.58 -4.14
N LYS A 56 11.84 14.73 -4.53
CA LYS A 56 13.05 15.14 -5.26
C LYS A 56 12.72 15.76 -6.62
N ASP A 57 11.76 15.15 -7.32
CA ASP A 57 11.31 15.62 -8.65
C ASP A 57 10.08 16.53 -8.56
N PHE A 58 9.56 16.80 -7.36
CA PHE A 58 8.35 17.62 -7.21
C PHE A 58 8.68 19.12 -7.27
N GLU A 59 8.10 19.79 -8.25
CA GLU A 59 8.18 21.25 -8.42
C GLU A 59 7.07 21.92 -7.60
N GLY A 60 7.43 22.75 -6.64
CA GLY A 60 6.50 23.49 -5.79
C GLY A 60 6.77 23.35 -4.30
N GLN A 61 5.84 23.84 -3.47
CA GLN A 61 5.94 23.74 -2.02
C GLN A 61 5.80 22.28 -1.57
N LYS A 62 6.83 21.77 -0.89
CA LYS A 62 6.85 20.40 -0.38
C LYS A 62 6.09 20.33 0.94
N LEU A 63 4.76 20.30 0.84
CA LEU A 63 3.85 20.22 1.98
C LEU A 63 3.40 18.77 2.19
N PHE A 64 3.67 18.23 3.38
CA PHE A 64 3.24 16.89 3.80
C PHE A 64 2.11 17.01 4.84
N LEU A 65 0.99 16.33 4.57
CA LEU A 65 -0.20 16.30 5.44
C LEU A 65 -0.42 14.88 5.95
N ASP A 66 -0.23 14.64 7.24
CA ASP A 66 -0.52 13.38 7.92
C ASP A 66 -1.86 13.50 8.65
N GLY A 67 -2.90 12.89 8.10
CA GLY A 67 -4.27 13.07 8.59
C GLY A 67 -4.61 12.29 9.86
N LEU A 68 -3.89 11.20 10.15
CA LEU A 68 -4.13 10.28 11.27
C LEU A 68 -2.79 9.83 11.86
N SER A 69 -2.04 10.79 12.39
CA SER A 69 -0.63 10.63 12.71
C SER A 69 -0.32 9.79 13.96
N GLY A 70 -1.30 9.58 14.84
CA GLY A 70 -1.05 9.06 16.18
C GLY A 70 -0.01 9.92 16.89
N LEU A 71 1.07 9.33 17.38
CA LEU A 71 2.18 10.06 17.97
C LEU A 71 3.17 10.67 16.93
N GLY A 72 2.75 10.75 15.66
CA GLY A 72 3.47 11.48 14.63
C GLY A 72 4.71 10.78 14.06
N ALA A 73 4.94 9.50 14.31
CA ALA A 73 6.17 8.81 13.94
C ALA A 73 6.55 8.94 12.45
N ARG A 74 5.57 8.85 11.54
CA ARG A 74 5.80 9.00 10.09
C ARG A 74 6.08 10.45 9.71
N GLY A 75 5.20 11.37 10.13
CA GLY A 75 5.36 12.80 9.85
C GLY A 75 6.66 13.37 10.43
N LEU A 76 7.04 12.94 11.65
CA LEU A 76 8.29 13.35 12.28
C LEU A 76 9.52 12.88 11.49
N ARG A 77 9.49 11.63 10.98
CA ARG A 77 10.55 11.12 10.11
C ARG A 77 10.63 11.91 8.79
N VAL A 78 9.48 12.26 8.20
CA VAL A 78 9.45 13.13 7.01
C VAL A 78 10.10 14.47 7.30
N ALA A 79 9.74 15.12 8.41
CA ALA A 79 10.27 16.43 8.79
C ALA A 79 11.78 16.42 9.05
N ASN A 80 12.30 15.33 9.63
CA ASN A 80 13.70 15.20 10.03
C ASN A 80 14.59 14.59 8.94
N GLU A 81 14.05 13.71 8.09
CA GLU A 81 14.83 12.90 7.14
C GLU A 81 14.69 13.38 5.68
N ILE A 82 13.66 14.22 5.35
CA ILE A 82 13.45 14.73 3.99
C ILE A 82 13.56 16.26 3.98
N PRO A 83 14.70 16.83 3.59
CA PRO A 83 14.94 18.27 3.66
C PRO A 83 13.95 19.11 2.84
N GLY A 84 13.62 20.28 3.34
CA GLY A 84 12.76 21.25 2.66
C GLY A 84 11.28 20.90 2.65
N THR A 85 10.85 19.92 3.46
CA THR A 85 9.45 19.52 3.59
C THR A 85 8.82 20.21 4.77
N GLU A 86 7.71 20.93 4.58
CA GLU A 86 6.85 21.45 5.64
C GLU A 86 5.84 20.39 6.03
N VAL A 87 5.73 20.06 7.32
CA VAL A 87 4.97 18.90 7.80
C VAL A 87 3.86 19.35 8.74
N PHE A 88 2.65 18.93 8.44
CA PHE A 88 1.49 19.05 9.33
C PHE A 88 0.98 17.66 9.69
N VAL A 89 0.89 17.40 10.98
CA VAL A 89 0.34 16.14 11.51
C VAL A 89 -0.91 16.43 12.32
N ASN A 90 -1.88 15.53 12.18
CA ASN A 90 -3.17 15.65 12.83
C ASN A 90 -3.56 14.35 13.53
N ASP A 91 -4.07 14.47 14.74
CA ASP A 91 -4.73 13.37 15.45
C ASP A 91 -5.77 13.93 16.43
N LEU A 92 -6.76 13.14 16.80
CA LEU A 92 -7.76 13.52 17.82
C LEU A 92 -7.24 13.32 19.24
N ASN A 93 -6.20 12.49 19.44
CA ASN A 93 -5.66 12.15 20.75
C ASN A 93 -4.64 13.21 21.21
N PRO A 94 -4.96 14.07 22.21
CA PRO A 94 -4.06 15.10 22.68
C PRO A 94 -2.77 14.55 23.30
N SER A 95 -2.84 13.38 23.96
CA SER A 95 -1.65 12.75 24.55
C SER A 95 -0.67 12.25 23.48
N ALA A 96 -1.19 11.77 22.35
CA ALA A 96 -0.37 11.40 21.20
C ALA A 96 0.31 12.62 20.59
N LEU A 97 -0.42 13.74 20.44
CA LEU A 97 0.13 15.00 19.94
C LEU A 97 1.18 15.59 20.90
N GLU A 98 1.01 15.45 22.22
CA GLU A 98 2.02 15.88 23.21
C GLU A 98 3.33 15.10 23.04
N LEU A 99 3.27 13.76 22.88
CA LEU A 99 4.45 12.94 22.61
C LEU A 99 5.08 13.27 21.25
N SER A 100 4.26 13.58 20.25
CA SER A 100 4.69 14.05 18.94
C SER A 100 5.49 15.35 19.04
N LYS A 101 4.99 16.35 19.79
CA LYS A 101 5.68 17.61 20.05
C LYS A 101 7.02 17.40 20.76
N LYS A 102 7.01 16.64 21.87
CA LYS A 102 8.24 16.32 22.60
C LYS A 102 9.29 15.63 21.72
N SER A 103 8.83 14.75 20.82
CA SER A 103 9.72 14.09 19.86
C SER A 103 10.27 15.07 18.81
N ALA A 104 9.47 16.05 18.35
CA ALA A 104 9.94 17.09 17.43
C ALA A 104 11.01 17.97 18.11
N ASP A 105 10.75 18.42 19.34
CA ASP A 105 11.70 19.20 20.15
C ASP A 105 13.01 18.42 20.38
N LEU A 106 12.92 17.12 20.67
CA LEU A 106 14.07 16.22 20.88
C LEU A 106 14.99 16.11 19.64
N ASN A 107 14.43 16.24 18.44
CA ASN A 107 15.18 16.21 17.18
C ASN A 107 15.52 17.61 16.64
N GLY A 108 15.13 18.68 17.30
CA GLY A 108 15.35 20.07 16.86
C GLY A 108 14.59 20.42 15.58
N VAL A 109 13.48 19.74 15.29
CA VAL A 109 12.67 19.93 14.08
C VAL A 109 11.83 21.20 14.21
N GLN A 110 11.95 22.13 13.24
CA GLN A 110 11.23 23.42 13.22
C GLN A 110 10.11 23.47 12.18
N ASN A 111 10.14 22.62 11.19
CA ASN A 111 9.20 22.55 10.05
C ASN A 111 8.03 21.57 10.32
N TYR A 112 7.57 21.48 11.57
CA TYR A 112 6.61 20.51 12.05
C TYR A 112 5.49 21.18 12.84
N GLN A 113 4.24 21.00 12.39
CA GLN A 113 3.07 21.63 13.00
C GLN A 113 2.03 20.58 13.38
N LEU A 114 1.39 20.79 14.53
CA LEU A 114 0.39 19.89 15.11
C LEU A 114 -1.01 20.44 14.92
N SER A 115 -1.97 19.56 14.69
CA SER A 115 -3.39 19.84 14.59
C SER A 115 -4.19 18.83 15.39
N GLN A 116 -5.25 19.26 16.06
CA GLN A 116 -6.18 18.40 16.80
C GLN A 116 -7.59 18.57 16.22
N ASN A 117 -7.85 17.94 15.08
CA ASN A 117 -9.12 18.05 14.39
C ASN A 117 -9.60 16.68 13.86
N ASP A 118 -10.89 16.57 13.51
CA ASP A 118 -11.33 15.50 12.62
C ASP A 118 -10.50 15.54 11.33
N ILE A 119 -10.15 14.38 10.80
CA ILE A 119 -9.27 14.28 9.63
C ILE A 119 -9.83 15.03 8.41
N CYS A 120 -11.15 14.97 8.15
CA CYS A 120 -11.73 15.68 7.01
C CYS A 120 -11.85 17.18 7.25
N GLN A 121 -12.01 17.64 8.49
CA GLN A 121 -11.88 19.05 8.84
C GLN A 121 -10.44 19.53 8.60
N PHE A 122 -9.45 18.77 9.08
CA PHE A 122 -8.04 19.05 8.86
C PHE A 122 -7.72 19.18 7.36
N PHE A 123 -8.07 18.21 6.55
CA PHE A 123 -7.83 18.25 5.10
C PHE A 123 -8.60 19.40 4.41
N SER A 124 -9.82 19.70 4.85
CA SER A 124 -10.61 20.81 4.34
C SER A 124 -9.95 22.17 4.56
N MET A 125 -9.24 22.38 5.67
CA MET A 125 -8.50 23.60 5.95
C MET A 125 -7.43 23.90 4.88
N PHE A 126 -6.80 22.87 4.32
CA PHE A 126 -5.79 22.99 3.28
C PHE A 126 -6.42 23.15 1.89
N SER A 127 -7.43 22.35 1.57
CA SER A 127 -8.11 22.43 0.27
C SER A 127 -8.83 23.77 0.08
N SER A 128 -9.50 24.30 1.11
CA SER A 128 -10.22 25.58 1.04
C SER A 128 -9.31 26.79 0.91
N ARG A 129 -8.10 26.74 1.48
CA ARG A 129 -7.09 27.80 1.41
C ARG A 129 -6.21 27.76 0.16
N GLY A 130 -6.43 26.78 -0.74
CA GLY A 130 -5.59 26.56 -1.92
C GLY A 130 -4.16 26.08 -1.60
N LYS A 131 -3.87 25.71 -0.35
CA LYS A 131 -2.55 25.20 0.11
C LYS A 131 -2.58 23.67 0.22
N ARG A 132 -2.88 23.00 -0.87
CA ARG A 132 -2.98 21.53 -0.89
C ARG A 132 -1.63 20.86 -0.68
N GLY A 133 -1.64 19.67 -0.07
CA GLY A 133 -0.45 18.88 0.17
C GLY A 133 0.20 18.34 -1.09
N ALA A 134 1.52 18.45 -1.19
CA ALA A 134 2.31 17.71 -2.15
C ALA A 134 2.21 16.20 -1.88
N ILE A 135 2.15 15.84 -0.60
CA ILE A 135 1.85 14.48 -0.14
C ILE A 135 0.74 14.57 0.91
N VAL A 136 -0.28 13.73 0.76
CA VAL A 136 -1.36 13.52 1.73
C VAL A 136 -1.34 12.06 2.17
N ASP A 137 -1.24 11.82 3.49
CA ASP A 137 -1.20 10.49 4.07
C ASP A 137 -2.46 10.16 4.87
N ILE A 138 -3.08 9.02 4.57
CA ILE A 138 -4.27 8.46 5.22
C ILE A 138 -3.93 7.09 5.77
N ASP A 139 -3.61 6.99 7.06
CA ASP A 139 -3.22 5.75 7.75
C ASP A 139 -4.16 5.41 8.93
N PRO A 140 -5.42 5.03 8.66
CA PRO A 140 -6.42 4.75 9.69
C PRO A 140 -6.25 3.38 10.33
N PHE A 141 -6.83 3.20 11.51
CA PHE A 141 -7.22 1.89 11.96
C PHE A 141 -8.39 1.37 11.11
N GLY A 142 -8.20 0.22 10.46
CA GLY A 142 -9.22 -0.41 9.63
C GLY A 142 -9.27 0.12 8.21
N SER A 143 -10.46 0.54 7.75
CA SER A 143 -10.69 0.95 6.37
C SER A 143 -10.45 2.44 6.15
N PRO A 144 -9.77 2.85 5.08
CA PRO A 144 -9.62 4.25 4.70
C PRO A 144 -10.87 4.82 3.99
N SER A 145 -11.85 4.00 3.67
CA SER A 145 -12.93 4.32 2.71
C SER A 145 -13.63 5.65 2.95
N LYS A 146 -13.87 6.01 4.21
CA LYS A 146 -14.56 7.26 4.58
C LYS A 146 -13.70 8.52 4.50
N TYR A 147 -12.39 8.39 4.24
CA TYR A 147 -11.45 9.51 4.20
C TYR A 147 -10.89 9.79 2.80
N VAL A 148 -11.19 8.93 1.82
CA VAL A 148 -10.65 9.03 0.47
C VAL A 148 -11.04 10.34 -0.20
N ASP A 149 -12.30 10.76 -0.12
CA ASP A 149 -12.79 12.00 -0.75
C ASP A 149 -12.03 13.23 -0.21
N CYS A 150 -12.00 13.42 1.12
CA CYS A 150 -11.34 14.58 1.71
C CYS A 150 -9.82 14.57 1.49
N GLY A 151 -9.19 13.39 1.45
CA GLY A 151 -7.77 13.28 1.14
C GLY A 151 -7.44 13.64 -0.31
N LEU A 152 -8.24 13.17 -1.27
CA LEU A 152 -8.10 13.55 -2.68
C LEU A 152 -8.21 15.06 -2.88
N ARG A 153 -9.21 15.72 -2.25
CA ARG A 153 -9.41 17.17 -2.32
C ARG A 153 -8.24 17.96 -1.70
N ALA A 154 -7.57 17.39 -0.70
CA ALA A 154 -6.43 18.01 -0.05
C ALA A 154 -5.11 17.80 -0.82
N THR A 155 -5.07 16.90 -1.80
CA THR A 155 -3.87 16.63 -2.60
C THR A 155 -3.77 17.60 -3.78
N ILE A 156 -2.59 18.19 -3.98
CA ILE A 156 -2.34 19.11 -5.09
C ILE A 156 -2.28 18.37 -6.44
N HIS A 157 -2.48 19.11 -7.54
CA HIS A 157 -2.18 18.60 -8.87
C HIS A 157 -0.72 18.13 -8.99
N LYS A 158 -0.48 16.95 -9.56
CA LYS A 158 0.80 16.24 -9.57
C LYS A 158 1.29 15.79 -8.18
N GLY A 159 0.45 15.89 -7.15
CA GLY A 159 0.75 15.43 -5.80
C GLY A 159 0.64 13.91 -5.64
N LEU A 160 0.91 13.44 -4.42
CA LEU A 160 0.89 12.05 -4.03
C LEU A 160 -0.15 11.82 -2.92
N LEU A 161 -1.08 10.89 -3.15
CA LEU A 161 -1.94 10.35 -2.10
C LEU A 161 -1.35 9.02 -1.62
N SER A 162 -1.08 8.92 -0.32
CA SER A 162 -0.68 7.70 0.36
C SER A 162 -1.85 7.20 1.21
N ILE A 163 -2.21 5.92 1.06
CA ILE A 163 -3.40 5.35 1.70
C ILE A 163 -3.13 3.95 2.22
N SER A 164 -3.53 3.68 3.47
CA SER A 164 -3.41 2.35 4.07
C SER A 164 -4.76 1.75 4.42
N ALA A 165 -4.83 0.41 4.43
CA ALA A 165 -5.94 -0.38 4.94
C ALA A 165 -5.41 -1.49 5.86
N THR A 166 -6.02 -1.63 7.05
CA THR A 166 -5.67 -2.66 8.05
C THR A 166 -6.82 -3.59 8.37
N ASP A 167 -7.98 -3.48 7.70
CA ASP A 167 -9.13 -4.37 7.85
C ASP A 167 -9.03 -5.63 6.98
N LEU A 168 -7.95 -6.39 7.18
CA LEU A 168 -7.56 -7.56 6.38
C LEU A 168 -8.67 -8.61 6.28
N GLN A 169 -9.40 -8.87 7.37
CA GLN A 169 -10.49 -9.84 7.38
C GLN A 169 -11.61 -9.47 6.39
N VAL A 170 -11.89 -8.17 6.25
CA VAL A 170 -12.85 -7.65 5.28
C VAL A 170 -12.32 -7.85 3.86
N LEU A 171 -11.11 -7.42 3.60
CA LEU A 171 -10.48 -7.45 2.29
C LEU A 171 -10.16 -8.89 1.79
N HIS A 172 -9.94 -9.85 2.71
CA HIS A 172 -9.75 -11.27 2.38
C HIS A 172 -11.06 -12.07 2.28
N GLY A 173 -12.21 -11.41 2.45
CA GLY A 173 -13.51 -12.03 2.19
C GLY A 173 -14.10 -12.81 3.34
N LEU A 174 -13.62 -12.63 4.59
CA LEU A 174 -14.30 -13.16 5.76
C LEU A 174 -15.64 -12.43 5.99
N PHE A 175 -15.67 -11.13 5.67
CA PHE A 175 -16.86 -10.27 5.78
C PHE A 175 -17.19 -9.61 4.43
N LYS A 176 -17.68 -10.39 3.47
CA LYS A 176 -17.96 -9.97 2.07
C LYS A 176 -18.88 -8.77 1.99
N GLU A 177 -19.97 -8.76 2.77
CA GLU A 177 -20.93 -7.64 2.78
C GLU A 177 -20.31 -6.34 3.32
N ALA A 178 -19.42 -6.43 4.31
CA ALA A 178 -18.66 -5.28 4.79
C ALA A 178 -17.67 -4.78 3.72
N CYS A 179 -17.04 -5.68 2.97
CA CYS A 179 -16.19 -5.33 1.86
C CYS A 179 -16.96 -4.61 0.76
N LYS A 180 -18.08 -5.16 0.33
CA LYS A 180 -18.98 -4.54 -0.66
C LYS A 180 -19.41 -3.13 -0.25
N LYS A 181 -19.77 -2.93 1.03
CA LYS A 181 -20.15 -1.60 1.56
C LYS A 181 -19.01 -0.61 1.59
N LYS A 182 -17.81 -1.04 2.00
CA LYS A 182 -16.64 -0.15 2.18
C LYS A 182 -15.86 0.09 0.89
N TYR A 183 -15.67 -0.95 0.08
CA TYR A 183 -14.80 -0.93 -1.08
C TYR A 183 -15.54 -1.05 -2.42
N HIS A 184 -16.89 -1.15 -2.39
CA HIS A 184 -17.74 -1.33 -3.57
C HIS A 184 -17.38 -2.55 -4.43
N GLY A 185 -16.60 -3.49 -3.90
CA GLY A 185 -16.17 -4.69 -4.58
C GLY A 185 -16.28 -5.93 -3.71
N ILE A 186 -16.33 -7.09 -4.33
CA ILE A 186 -16.44 -8.40 -3.68
C ILE A 186 -15.08 -9.07 -3.73
N PRO A 187 -14.48 -9.47 -2.60
CA PRO A 187 -13.27 -10.26 -2.57
C PRO A 187 -13.54 -11.73 -2.87
N VAL A 188 -12.54 -12.41 -3.46
CA VAL A 188 -12.52 -13.86 -3.62
C VAL A 188 -11.33 -14.42 -2.82
N LYS A 189 -11.59 -15.49 -2.06
CA LYS A 189 -10.54 -16.17 -1.28
C LYS A 189 -9.66 -17.01 -2.20
N THR A 190 -8.40 -16.64 -2.33
CA THR A 190 -7.41 -17.26 -3.21
C THR A 190 -6.03 -17.28 -2.57
N THR A 191 -5.05 -17.95 -3.17
CA THR A 191 -3.62 -17.90 -2.78
C THR A 191 -3.00 -16.52 -3.00
N TYR A 192 -3.62 -15.66 -3.84
CA TYR A 192 -3.23 -14.30 -4.15
C TYR A 192 -4.20 -13.24 -3.58
N SER A 193 -4.88 -13.55 -2.48
CA SER A 193 -5.83 -12.63 -1.80
C SER A 193 -5.20 -11.28 -1.42
N ASN A 194 -3.88 -11.23 -1.16
CA ASN A 194 -3.16 -9.98 -0.90
C ASN A 194 -3.23 -9.02 -2.10
N GLU A 195 -3.13 -9.53 -3.32
CA GLU A 195 -3.26 -8.71 -4.52
C GLU A 195 -4.70 -8.27 -4.76
N ILE A 196 -5.67 -9.15 -4.57
CA ILE A 196 -7.11 -8.79 -4.64
C ILE A 196 -7.41 -7.66 -3.63
N ALA A 197 -6.90 -7.77 -2.42
CA ALA A 197 -7.12 -6.80 -1.36
C ALA A 197 -6.64 -5.39 -1.73
N ILE A 198 -5.38 -5.27 -2.17
CA ILE A 198 -4.85 -3.94 -2.55
C ILE A 198 -5.56 -3.38 -3.79
N ARG A 199 -5.95 -4.24 -4.75
CA ARG A 199 -6.71 -3.85 -5.93
C ARG A 199 -8.13 -3.35 -5.59
N LEU A 200 -8.76 -3.88 -4.53
CA LEU A 200 -10.04 -3.38 -4.00
C LEU A 200 -9.87 -1.98 -3.38
N VAL A 201 -8.81 -1.76 -2.60
CA VAL A 201 -8.48 -0.43 -2.04
C VAL A 201 -8.25 0.58 -3.15
N LEU A 202 -7.49 0.20 -4.18
CA LEU A 202 -7.24 1.04 -5.35
C LEU A 202 -8.51 1.30 -6.15
N GLY A 203 -9.34 0.26 -6.36
CA GLY A 203 -10.63 0.37 -7.08
C GLY A 203 -11.55 1.40 -6.44
N LEU A 204 -11.72 1.35 -5.11
CA LEU A 204 -12.45 2.38 -4.37
C LEU A 204 -11.84 3.77 -4.57
N THR A 205 -10.52 3.90 -4.34
CA THR A 205 -9.83 5.20 -4.37
C THR A 205 -9.98 5.86 -5.74
N ILE A 206 -9.77 5.10 -6.81
CA ILE A 206 -9.85 5.59 -8.19
C ILE A 206 -11.30 5.90 -8.58
N SER A 207 -12.27 5.10 -8.14
CA SER A 207 -13.70 5.40 -8.39
C SER A 207 -14.16 6.68 -7.68
N VAL A 208 -13.66 6.95 -6.46
CA VAL A 208 -13.92 8.22 -5.77
C VAL A 208 -13.22 9.38 -6.47
N ALA A 209 -11.98 9.20 -6.93
CA ALA A 209 -11.23 10.21 -7.67
C ALA A 209 -11.94 10.59 -8.99
N ALA A 210 -12.44 9.60 -9.73
CA ALA A 210 -13.17 9.83 -10.98
C ALA A 210 -14.42 10.71 -10.78
N ARG A 211 -15.16 10.55 -9.66
CA ARG A 211 -16.29 11.42 -9.31
C ARG A 211 -15.91 12.87 -9.04
N LEU A 212 -14.63 13.15 -8.81
CA LEU A 212 -14.07 14.46 -8.53
C LEU A 212 -13.33 15.05 -9.74
N ASP A 213 -13.44 14.42 -10.93
CA ASP A 213 -12.66 14.74 -12.12
C ASP A 213 -11.14 14.68 -11.84
N ILE A 214 -10.72 13.71 -11.04
CA ILE A 214 -9.32 13.47 -10.67
C ILE A 214 -8.88 12.13 -11.27
N GLU A 215 -7.75 12.15 -11.98
CA GLU A 215 -7.02 10.94 -12.35
C GLU A 215 -6.10 10.55 -11.18
N ALA A 216 -6.26 9.33 -10.66
CA ALA A 216 -5.41 8.75 -9.64
C ALA A 216 -4.71 7.49 -10.20
N THR A 217 -3.36 7.49 -10.21
CA THR A 217 -2.58 6.39 -10.78
C THR A 217 -1.68 5.78 -9.72
N PRO A 218 -1.76 4.48 -9.45
CA PRO A 218 -0.81 3.80 -8.58
C PRO A 218 0.61 3.91 -9.13
N ILE A 219 1.57 4.31 -8.30
CA ILE A 219 2.99 4.36 -8.64
C ILE A 219 3.79 3.30 -7.89
N PHE A 220 3.32 2.94 -6.67
CA PHE A 220 3.89 1.88 -5.86
C PHE A 220 2.85 1.35 -4.88
N VAL A 221 2.91 0.06 -4.58
CA VAL A 221 2.12 -0.57 -3.51
C VAL A 221 3.03 -1.44 -2.65
N GLU A 222 2.70 -1.53 -1.37
CA GLU A 222 3.33 -2.46 -0.44
C GLU A 222 2.27 -3.27 0.30
N THR A 223 2.58 -4.51 0.59
CA THR A 223 1.72 -5.40 1.36
C THR A 223 2.52 -6.09 2.45
N ASN A 224 1.91 -6.22 3.61
CA ASN A 224 2.48 -6.97 4.72
C ASN A 224 1.37 -7.78 5.39
N GLN A 225 1.73 -8.67 6.30
CA GLN A 225 0.79 -9.50 7.07
C GLN A 225 -0.27 -8.69 7.84
N HIS A 226 -0.07 -7.38 8.03
CA HIS A 226 -0.89 -6.54 8.90
C HIS A 226 -1.50 -5.32 8.22
N TYR A 227 -1.12 -5.00 6.97
CA TYR A 227 -1.61 -3.83 6.26
C TYR A 227 -1.41 -3.93 4.75
N TYR A 228 -2.18 -3.14 4.02
CA TYR A 228 -1.99 -2.79 2.61
C TYR A 228 -1.77 -1.31 2.50
N ARG A 229 -0.78 -0.90 1.71
CA ARG A 229 -0.51 0.51 1.46
C ARG A 229 -0.31 0.76 -0.02
N ALA A 230 -0.95 1.84 -0.52
CA ALA A 230 -0.82 2.29 -1.89
C ALA A 230 -0.40 3.75 -1.94
N TYR A 231 0.39 4.08 -2.95
CA TYR A 231 0.84 5.43 -3.26
C TYR A 231 0.38 5.75 -4.67
N LEU A 232 -0.44 6.82 -4.80
CA LEU A 232 -1.07 7.20 -6.05
C LEU A 232 -0.67 8.62 -6.44
N ARG A 233 -0.23 8.81 -7.68
CA ARG A 233 -0.05 10.11 -8.29
C ARG A 233 -1.42 10.70 -8.63
N ILE A 234 -1.64 11.97 -8.29
CA ILE A 234 -2.92 12.66 -8.46
C ILE A 234 -2.79 13.75 -9.53
N LEU A 235 -3.66 13.68 -10.54
CA LEU A 235 -3.76 14.70 -11.59
C LEU A 235 -5.19 15.28 -11.59
N ASN A 236 -5.32 16.60 -11.50
CA ASN A 236 -6.61 17.28 -11.56
C ASN A 236 -7.06 17.37 -13.03
N LYS A 237 -7.52 16.26 -13.57
CA LYS A 237 -8.15 16.08 -14.87
C LYS A 237 -8.97 14.79 -14.86
N PRO A 238 -10.02 14.66 -15.68
CA PRO A 238 -10.77 13.43 -15.78
C PRO A 238 -9.90 12.23 -16.14
N ASP A 239 -10.15 11.08 -15.52
CA ASP A 239 -9.52 9.82 -15.90
C ASP A 239 -10.32 9.19 -17.06
N THR A 240 -9.66 9.02 -18.18
CA THR A 240 -10.24 8.40 -19.38
C THR A 240 -9.87 6.92 -19.53
N ARG A 241 -9.16 6.36 -18.55
CA ARG A 241 -8.71 4.96 -18.59
C ARG A 241 -9.76 4.03 -18.00
N GLU A 242 -10.06 2.99 -18.70
CA GLU A 242 -10.97 1.94 -18.24
C GLU A 242 -10.21 0.82 -17.50
N ASN A 243 -9.70 1.12 -16.30
CA ASN A 243 -8.91 0.20 -15.48
C ASN A 243 -9.66 -0.31 -14.24
N ILE A 244 -10.98 -0.13 -14.19
CA ILE A 244 -11.83 -0.77 -13.20
C ILE A 244 -12.52 -1.98 -13.85
N GLY A 245 -12.41 -3.13 -13.21
CA GLY A 245 -12.96 -4.38 -13.74
C GLY A 245 -12.93 -5.49 -12.71
N TYR A 246 -12.71 -6.71 -13.17
CA TYR A 246 -12.83 -7.92 -12.36
C TYR A 246 -11.61 -8.81 -12.53
N ILE A 247 -11.31 -9.59 -11.50
CA ILE A 247 -10.43 -10.75 -11.59
C ILE A 247 -11.28 -12.01 -11.64
N VAL A 248 -11.16 -12.74 -12.72
CA VAL A 248 -11.74 -14.08 -12.89
C VAL A 248 -10.84 -15.09 -12.18
N HIS A 249 -11.43 -16.01 -11.41
CA HIS A 249 -10.74 -17.11 -10.78
C HIS A 249 -11.51 -18.41 -10.94
N CYS A 250 -10.92 -19.39 -11.62
CA CYS A 250 -11.47 -20.72 -11.73
C CYS A 250 -10.87 -21.64 -10.66
N LYS A 251 -11.67 -22.05 -9.68
CA LYS A 251 -11.22 -22.98 -8.63
C LYS A 251 -10.87 -24.37 -9.14
N ASN A 252 -11.46 -24.79 -10.29
CA ASN A 252 -11.26 -26.12 -10.83
C ASN A 252 -9.90 -26.29 -11.50
N CYS A 253 -9.54 -25.40 -12.44
CA CYS A 253 -8.26 -25.52 -13.16
C CYS A 253 -7.18 -24.54 -12.70
N GLY A 254 -7.52 -23.52 -11.91
CA GLY A 254 -6.60 -22.47 -11.43
C GLY A 254 -6.43 -21.30 -12.42
N ASN A 255 -7.14 -21.31 -13.56
CA ASN A 255 -7.09 -20.22 -14.54
C ASN A 255 -7.54 -18.89 -13.91
N ARG A 256 -6.82 -17.82 -14.21
CA ARG A 256 -7.09 -16.48 -13.70
C ARG A 256 -6.62 -15.39 -14.67
N TYR A 257 -7.37 -14.31 -14.74
CA TYR A 257 -7.04 -13.13 -15.54
C TYR A 257 -7.91 -11.94 -15.12
N SER A 258 -7.52 -10.74 -15.55
CA SER A 258 -8.32 -9.53 -15.35
C SER A 258 -9.17 -9.25 -16.60
N THR A 259 -10.39 -8.74 -16.39
CA THR A 259 -11.34 -8.38 -17.46
C THR A 259 -12.25 -7.22 -17.01
N GLN A 260 -12.86 -6.52 -17.96
CA GLN A 260 -13.94 -5.57 -17.71
C GLN A 260 -15.32 -6.21 -17.74
N GLU A 261 -15.42 -7.42 -18.29
CA GLU A 261 -16.66 -8.14 -18.50
C GLU A 261 -17.06 -9.01 -17.30
N HIS A 262 -18.34 -9.21 -17.12
CA HIS A 262 -18.90 -10.20 -16.18
C HIS A 262 -18.84 -11.60 -16.79
N ILE A 263 -17.87 -12.41 -16.38
CA ILE A 263 -17.66 -13.77 -16.86
C ILE A 263 -18.18 -14.76 -15.83
N HIS A 264 -18.94 -15.77 -16.27
CA HIS A 264 -19.51 -16.80 -15.40
C HIS A 264 -18.90 -18.18 -15.62
N THR A 265 -18.26 -18.39 -16.77
CA THR A 265 -17.72 -19.68 -17.20
C THR A 265 -16.26 -19.59 -17.55
N CYS A 266 -15.45 -20.52 -17.10
CA CYS A 266 -14.02 -20.58 -17.39
C CYS A 266 -13.77 -20.91 -18.86
N SER A 267 -12.95 -20.10 -19.54
CA SER A 267 -12.56 -20.33 -20.93
C SER A 267 -11.71 -21.59 -21.15
N MET A 268 -11.09 -22.13 -20.09
CA MET A 268 -10.19 -23.30 -20.18
C MET A 268 -10.90 -24.63 -19.88
N CYS A 269 -11.82 -24.64 -18.91
CA CYS A 269 -12.41 -25.91 -18.46
C CYS A 269 -13.94 -25.90 -18.36
N SER A 270 -14.59 -24.81 -18.83
CA SER A 270 -16.05 -24.60 -18.84
C SER A 270 -16.75 -24.68 -17.48
N ASN A 271 -16.00 -24.72 -16.37
CA ASN A 271 -16.57 -24.69 -15.04
C ASN A 271 -16.93 -23.25 -14.62
N HIS A 272 -17.79 -23.14 -13.62
CA HIS A 272 -18.13 -21.84 -13.00
C HIS A 272 -16.88 -21.15 -12.44
N VAL A 273 -16.82 -19.82 -12.54
CA VAL A 273 -15.74 -19.01 -12.02
C VAL A 273 -16.21 -18.07 -10.91
N ASP A 274 -15.33 -17.76 -10.00
CA ASP A 274 -15.52 -16.65 -9.06
C ASP A 274 -15.01 -15.34 -9.68
N LEU A 275 -15.73 -14.23 -9.40
CA LEU A 275 -15.36 -12.89 -9.80
C LEU A 275 -15.02 -12.05 -8.57
N ALA A 276 -13.79 -11.53 -8.49
CA ALA A 276 -13.42 -10.50 -7.53
C ALA A 276 -13.56 -9.11 -8.17
N GLY A 277 -14.20 -8.19 -7.49
CA GLY A 277 -14.37 -6.83 -7.98
C GLY A 277 -15.81 -6.26 -7.83
N PRO A 278 -16.09 -5.07 -8.45
CA PRO A 278 -15.13 -4.27 -9.24
C PRO A 278 -13.92 -3.84 -8.42
N LEU A 279 -12.76 -3.79 -9.09
CA LEU A 279 -11.47 -3.45 -8.51
C LEU A 279 -10.52 -2.88 -9.58
N TRP A 280 -9.36 -2.38 -9.18
CA TRP A 280 -8.32 -1.92 -10.09
C TRP A 280 -7.67 -3.09 -10.84
N ILE A 281 -7.72 -3.11 -12.18
CA ILE A 281 -7.10 -4.13 -13.03
C ILE A 281 -5.82 -3.67 -13.73
N GLY A 282 -5.46 -2.39 -13.62
CA GLY A 282 -4.25 -1.83 -14.19
C GLY A 282 -2.96 -2.20 -13.43
N ARG A 283 -1.86 -1.58 -13.82
CA ARG A 283 -0.54 -1.78 -13.19
C ARG A 283 -0.53 -1.30 -11.74
N LEU A 284 0.26 -1.97 -10.90
CA LEU A 284 0.45 -1.63 -9.48
C LEU A 284 1.72 -0.81 -9.24
N PHE A 285 2.66 -0.83 -10.19
CA PHE A 285 3.98 -0.23 -10.10
C PHE A 285 4.26 0.62 -11.34
N GLU A 286 4.73 1.85 -11.15
CA GLU A 286 5.30 2.69 -12.20
C GLU A 286 6.79 2.37 -12.33
N LYS A 287 7.20 1.72 -13.42
CA LYS A 287 8.54 1.16 -13.59
C LYS A 287 9.65 2.18 -13.32
N ASP A 288 9.55 3.37 -13.93
CA ASP A 288 10.59 4.40 -13.82
C ASP A 288 10.68 4.97 -12.41
N PHE A 289 9.54 5.14 -11.72
CA PHE A 289 9.51 5.58 -10.34
C PHE A 289 10.12 4.53 -9.40
N VAL A 290 9.79 3.24 -9.58
CA VAL A 290 10.35 2.15 -8.78
C VAL A 290 11.85 1.99 -9.02
N ALA A 291 12.32 2.20 -10.27
CA ALA A 291 13.75 2.21 -10.58
C ALA A 291 14.50 3.34 -9.85
N LYS A 292 13.91 4.55 -9.82
CA LYS A 292 14.46 5.67 -9.04
C LYS A 292 14.48 5.37 -7.54
N MET A 293 13.39 4.81 -6.98
CA MET A 293 13.36 4.38 -5.58
C MET A 293 14.55 3.47 -5.26
N LEU A 294 14.82 2.47 -6.12
CA LEU A 294 15.91 1.51 -5.91
C LEU A 294 17.28 2.16 -5.88
N GLN A 295 17.52 3.19 -6.69
CA GLN A 295 18.76 3.93 -6.76
C GLN A 295 18.98 4.86 -5.56
N GLU A 296 17.91 5.28 -4.88
CA GLU A 296 17.91 6.33 -3.87
C GLU A 296 17.65 5.82 -2.44
N ILE A 297 17.70 4.50 -2.22
CA ILE A 297 17.45 3.93 -0.88
C ILE A 297 18.54 4.40 0.10
N PRO A 298 18.18 5.11 1.17
CA PRO A 298 19.14 5.49 2.20
C PRO A 298 19.72 4.24 2.90
N GLU A 299 21.04 4.22 3.13
CA GLU A 299 21.75 3.08 3.71
C GLU A 299 21.27 2.69 5.12
N TYR A 300 20.71 3.65 5.87
CA TYR A 300 20.20 3.42 7.23
C TYR A 300 18.82 2.75 7.30
N LEU A 301 18.18 2.49 6.16
CA LEU A 301 16.87 1.84 6.11
C LEU A 301 16.99 0.30 6.02
N ASP A 302 15.88 -0.40 6.32
CA ASP A 302 15.86 -1.87 6.33
C ASP A 302 16.13 -2.43 4.92
N LYS A 303 17.11 -3.31 4.80
CA LYS A 303 17.45 -4.01 3.54
C LYS A 303 16.30 -4.82 2.95
N LYS A 304 15.27 -5.14 3.74
CA LYS A 304 14.04 -5.76 3.24
C LYS A 304 13.31 -4.84 2.25
N CYS A 305 13.38 -3.51 2.43
CA CYS A 305 12.83 -2.57 1.48
C CYS A 305 13.48 -2.73 0.11
N GLN A 306 14.81 -2.80 0.05
CA GLN A 306 15.56 -2.98 -1.20
C GLN A 306 15.12 -4.24 -1.95
N LYS A 307 15.06 -5.39 -1.25
CA LYS A 307 14.62 -6.66 -1.86
C LYS A 307 13.19 -6.61 -2.40
N ALA A 308 12.27 -5.96 -1.67
CA ALA A 308 10.89 -5.82 -2.11
C ALA A 308 10.76 -4.87 -3.32
N ILE A 309 11.50 -3.75 -3.34
CA ILE A 309 11.52 -2.81 -4.46
C ILE A 309 12.13 -3.45 -5.71
N GLN A 310 13.19 -4.27 -5.56
CA GLN A 310 13.75 -5.04 -6.68
C GLN A 310 12.70 -5.97 -7.30
N LYS A 311 11.96 -6.72 -6.49
CA LYS A 311 10.86 -7.57 -6.98
C LYS A 311 9.76 -6.75 -7.65
N ALA A 312 9.35 -5.63 -7.06
CA ALA A 312 8.35 -4.72 -7.62
C ALA A 312 8.79 -4.17 -9.00
N LEU A 313 10.07 -3.88 -9.17
CA LEU A 313 10.63 -3.47 -10.46
C LEU A 313 10.53 -4.58 -11.52
N LEU A 314 10.87 -5.82 -11.16
CA LEU A 314 10.78 -6.97 -12.06
C LEU A 314 9.33 -7.26 -12.47
N GLU A 315 8.37 -7.12 -11.55
CA GLU A 315 6.96 -7.41 -11.82
C GLU A 315 6.15 -6.23 -12.38
N SER A 316 6.76 -5.03 -12.57
CA SER A 316 6.05 -3.79 -12.94
C SER A 316 5.26 -3.88 -14.26
N ASN A 317 5.71 -4.69 -15.21
CA ASN A 317 5.05 -4.89 -16.51
C ASN A 317 4.35 -6.26 -16.64
N MET A 318 4.26 -7.02 -15.54
CA MET A 318 3.67 -8.34 -15.55
C MET A 318 2.14 -8.29 -15.42
N PRO A 319 1.43 -9.32 -15.89
CA PRO A 319 -0.02 -9.43 -15.75
C PRO A 319 -0.49 -9.37 -14.30
N ALA A 320 -1.76 -9.01 -14.10
CA ALA A 320 -2.42 -9.15 -12.82
C ALA A 320 -2.48 -10.63 -12.41
N CYS A 321 -2.50 -10.88 -11.08
CA CYS A 321 -2.60 -12.19 -10.46
C CYS A 321 -1.34 -13.06 -10.61
N TYR A 322 -0.66 -13.26 -9.49
CA TYR A 322 0.47 -14.17 -9.41
C TYR A 322 0.02 -15.61 -9.11
N TYR A 323 0.85 -16.56 -9.42
CA TYR A 323 0.75 -17.97 -9.01
C TYR A 323 1.69 -18.23 -7.83
N THR A 324 1.42 -19.28 -7.03
CA THR A 324 2.35 -19.75 -6.00
C THR A 324 2.81 -21.17 -6.32
N LEU A 325 4.04 -21.50 -5.97
CA LEU A 325 4.59 -22.84 -6.15
C LEU A 325 3.76 -23.90 -5.41
N ASP A 326 3.31 -23.56 -4.19
CA ASP A 326 2.52 -24.46 -3.36
C ASP A 326 1.15 -24.77 -4.00
N GLU A 327 0.50 -23.77 -4.61
CA GLU A 327 -0.77 -23.95 -5.31
C GLU A 327 -0.64 -24.90 -6.51
N ILE A 328 0.39 -24.70 -7.34
CA ILE A 328 0.63 -25.54 -8.51
C ILE A 328 0.99 -26.97 -8.08
N ALA A 329 1.89 -27.13 -7.11
CA ALA A 329 2.27 -28.41 -6.55
C ALA A 329 1.06 -29.18 -5.98
N GLN A 330 0.18 -28.48 -5.24
CA GLN A 330 -1.06 -29.07 -4.71
C GLN A 330 -1.99 -29.57 -5.83
N GLN A 331 -2.18 -28.79 -6.89
CA GLN A 331 -3.03 -29.18 -8.03
C GLN A 331 -2.46 -30.39 -8.78
N LEU A 332 -1.13 -30.52 -8.86
CA LEU A 332 -0.43 -31.59 -9.51
C LEU A 332 -0.17 -32.80 -8.58
N LYS A 333 -0.49 -32.67 -7.28
CA LYS A 333 -0.16 -33.68 -6.25
C LYS A 333 1.34 -34.03 -6.24
N SER A 334 2.19 -33.03 -6.45
CA SER A 334 3.65 -33.16 -6.51
C SER A 334 4.33 -32.32 -5.44
N ALA A 335 5.63 -32.47 -5.25
CA ALA A 335 6.43 -31.59 -4.44
C ALA A 335 6.63 -30.22 -5.15
N PRO A 336 6.69 -29.10 -4.41
CA PRO A 336 7.05 -27.80 -5.01
C PRO A 336 8.48 -27.82 -5.53
N ILE A 337 8.72 -27.17 -6.66
CA ILE A 337 10.06 -26.96 -7.22
C ILE A 337 10.61 -25.60 -6.80
N PRO A 338 11.93 -25.35 -6.85
CA PRO A 338 12.50 -24.02 -6.58
C PRO A 338 11.93 -22.94 -7.52
N LEU A 339 11.79 -21.71 -7.00
CA LEU A 339 11.25 -20.59 -7.77
C LEU A 339 12.08 -20.30 -9.03
N GLU A 340 13.38 -20.29 -8.90
CA GLU A 340 14.30 -20.05 -10.02
C GLU A 340 14.12 -21.08 -11.13
N LYS A 341 13.82 -22.34 -10.78
CA LYS A 341 13.62 -23.42 -11.76
C LYS A 341 12.37 -23.19 -12.61
N ILE A 342 11.24 -22.78 -12.02
CA ILE A 342 10.04 -22.48 -12.82
C ILE A 342 10.21 -21.21 -13.66
N LEU A 343 10.91 -20.19 -13.15
CA LEU A 343 11.19 -18.97 -13.90
C LEU A 343 12.04 -19.28 -15.14
N SER A 344 13.15 -20.02 -15.01
CA SER A 344 13.98 -20.43 -16.15
C SER A 344 13.18 -21.23 -17.19
N ARG A 345 12.38 -22.20 -16.76
CA ARG A 345 11.56 -23.00 -17.67
C ARG A 345 10.53 -22.19 -18.45
N LEU A 346 9.93 -21.18 -17.80
CA LEU A 346 9.01 -20.25 -18.46
C LEU A 346 9.73 -19.40 -19.50
N GLU A 347 10.90 -18.87 -19.17
CA GLU A 347 11.74 -18.06 -20.08
C GLU A 347 12.24 -18.89 -21.27
N GLU A 348 12.74 -20.12 -21.03
CA GLU A 348 13.16 -21.07 -22.07
C GLU A 348 12.01 -21.46 -23.02
N ALA A 349 10.77 -21.48 -22.49
CA ALA A 349 9.57 -21.69 -23.29
C ALA A 349 9.03 -20.43 -23.99
N GLY A 350 9.72 -19.28 -23.88
CA GLY A 350 9.38 -18.00 -24.53
C GLY A 350 8.35 -17.15 -23.81
N PHE A 351 8.04 -17.44 -22.55
CA PHE A 351 7.10 -16.65 -21.73
C PHE A 351 7.84 -15.65 -20.85
N SER A 352 7.22 -14.49 -20.65
CA SER A 352 7.70 -13.55 -19.63
C SER A 352 7.41 -14.11 -18.23
N SER A 353 8.38 -14.01 -17.34
CA SER A 353 8.24 -14.43 -15.95
C SER A 353 8.92 -13.47 -14.97
N SER A 354 8.44 -13.41 -13.73
CA SER A 354 9.11 -12.67 -12.63
C SER A 354 8.68 -13.21 -11.27
N PRO A 355 9.54 -13.11 -10.25
CA PRO A 355 9.09 -13.24 -8.87
C PRO A 355 8.10 -12.12 -8.53
N THR A 356 7.29 -12.29 -7.49
CA THR A 356 6.41 -11.21 -7.00
C THR A 356 6.83 -10.72 -5.62
N SER A 357 6.58 -9.44 -5.34
CA SER A 357 6.77 -8.83 -4.01
C SER A 357 5.70 -9.27 -2.99
N PHE A 358 4.58 -9.82 -3.47
CA PHE A 358 3.40 -10.19 -2.66
C PHE A 358 3.54 -11.51 -1.90
N ASN A 359 4.38 -12.41 -2.38
CA ASN A 359 4.55 -13.75 -1.80
C ASN A 359 5.96 -14.28 -2.07
N PRO A 360 6.65 -14.89 -1.08
CA PRO A 360 8.01 -15.42 -1.26
C PRO A 360 8.11 -16.52 -2.32
N THR A 361 7.09 -17.38 -2.45
CA THR A 361 7.02 -18.49 -3.41
C THR A 361 6.16 -18.14 -4.63
N GLY A 362 5.82 -16.85 -4.79
CA GLY A 362 4.94 -16.36 -5.85
C GLY A 362 5.71 -15.93 -7.10
N PHE A 363 5.09 -16.15 -8.25
CA PHE A 363 5.60 -15.70 -9.55
C PHE A 363 4.47 -15.20 -10.45
N ARG A 364 4.82 -14.30 -11.37
CA ARG A 364 3.94 -13.82 -12.43
C ARG A 364 4.42 -14.33 -13.78
N THR A 365 3.48 -14.54 -14.68
CA THR A 365 3.79 -14.92 -16.06
C THR A 365 2.59 -14.61 -16.97
N ASN A 366 2.85 -14.41 -18.25
CA ASN A 366 1.82 -14.38 -19.31
C ASN A 366 1.47 -15.78 -19.86
N CYS A 367 2.04 -16.84 -19.29
CA CYS A 367 1.77 -18.22 -19.66
C CYS A 367 0.41 -18.69 -19.14
N GLN A 368 -0.30 -19.49 -19.91
CA GLN A 368 -1.55 -20.12 -19.49
C GLN A 368 -1.34 -21.24 -18.48
N ILE A 369 -2.34 -21.49 -17.63
CA ILE A 369 -2.22 -22.41 -16.48
C ILE A 369 -1.85 -23.86 -16.88
N ASP A 370 -2.36 -24.37 -17.96
CA ASP A 370 -2.06 -25.75 -18.43
C ASP A 370 -0.58 -25.88 -18.77
N LYS A 371 -0.04 -24.89 -19.49
CA LYS A 371 1.38 -24.86 -19.84
C LYS A 371 2.29 -24.64 -18.64
N ILE A 372 1.83 -23.82 -17.65
CA ILE A 372 2.52 -23.70 -16.36
C ILE A 372 2.63 -25.07 -15.68
N LYS A 373 1.54 -25.86 -15.67
CA LYS A 373 1.52 -27.21 -15.07
C LYS A 373 2.44 -28.19 -15.78
N GLU A 374 2.47 -28.16 -17.11
CA GLU A 374 3.42 -28.97 -17.90
C GLU A 374 4.87 -28.64 -17.55
N LEU A 375 5.22 -27.31 -17.57
CA LEU A 375 6.57 -26.86 -17.26
C LEU A 375 6.95 -27.08 -15.78
N PHE A 376 5.98 -27.13 -14.89
CA PHE A 376 6.23 -27.45 -13.48
C PHE A 376 6.59 -28.91 -13.29
N SER A 377 5.98 -29.84 -14.07
CA SER A 377 6.18 -31.28 -13.99
C SER A 377 7.41 -31.77 -14.74
N ALA A 378 7.92 -31.04 -15.73
CA ALA A 378 9.09 -31.40 -16.53
C ALA A 378 10.38 -31.41 -15.69
#